data_0a0b70877640b0b7ce94799c9e943062
#
_entry.id   0a0b70877640b0b7ce94799c9e943062
#
_cell.length_a   1.000
_cell.length_b   1.000
_cell.length_c   1.000
_cell.angle_alpha   90.00
_cell.angle_beta   90.00
_cell.angle_gamma   90.00
#
_symmetry.space_group_name_H-M   'P 1'
#
loop_
_entity.id
_entity.type
_entity.pdbx_description
1 polymer ?
#
loop_
_entity_poly.entity_id
_entity_poly.type
_entity_poly.pdbx_seq_one_letter_code
_entity_poly.pdbx_strand_id
1 'polypeptide(L)'
;MHIANYAVTLKRVTEQDCERVWQWRNMPHVRQQMTNQQSIPWDDHQIWFKSMLVDNCQRHFVIYYKEQPIGVINVKSDQPIENANHAEIGIYISDTHFLSNLIAFAPSLALIDYLFNELNVKELYSEVRRENTAAIRYNQQLGYQLAEHPTNQALVSISLTHDDYFHATPKLKSFLNRG
;
A
#
# COMPACT_ATOMS: atom_id res chain seq x y z
N MET A 1 3.26 17.11 -1.05
CA MET A 1 1.97 16.49 -0.64
C MET A 1 2.24 15.52 0.50
N HIS A 2 1.47 15.58 1.55
CA HIS A 2 1.49 14.61 2.64
C HIS A 2 0.05 14.32 3.11
N ILE A 3 -0.17 13.10 3.60
CA ILE A 3 -1.43 12.68 4.21
C ILE A 3 -1.10 12.30 5.66
N ALA A 4 -1.72 12.96 6.63
CA ALA A 4 -1.49 12.70 8.04
C ALA A 4 -2.79 12.25 8.69
N ASN A 5 -2.84 11.01 9.16
CA ASN A 5 -4.00 10.41 9.84
C ASN A 5 -3.57 9.14 10.61
N TYR A 6 -4.33 8.73 11.61
CA TYR A 6 -4.12 7.48 12.36
C TYR A 6 -2.69 7.30 12.92
N ALA A 7 -2.10 8.40 13.44
CA ALA A 7 -0.74 8.44 14.00
C ALA A 7 0.39 8.20 12.97
N VAL A 8 0.11 8.18 11.67
CA VAL A 8 1.12 8.09 10.61
C VAL A 8 1.06 9.31 9.69
N THR A 9 2.19 9.59 9.05
CA THR A 9 2.28 10.57 7.97
C THR A 9 2.83 9.90 6.72
N LEU A 10 2.10 10.00 5.62
CA LEU A 10 2.52 9.55 4.30
C LEU A 10 3.13 10.74 3.55
N LYS A 11 4.45 10.74 3.38
CA LYS A 11 5.17 11.81 2.65
C LYS A 11 5.46 11.32 1.23
N ARG A 12 5.10 12.12 0.21
CA ARG A 12 5.42 11.79 -1.18
C ARG A 12 6.91 11.51 -1.33
N VAL A 13 7.22 10.40 -1.98
CA VAL A 13 8.61 10.01 -2.31
C VAL A 13 9.26 11.07 -3.18
N THR A 14 10.53 11.37 -2.90
CA THR A 14 11.38 12.31 -3.61
C THR A 14 12.66 11.63 -4.09
N GLU A 15 13.47 12.29 -4.90
CA GLU A 15 14.76 11.77 -5.37
C GLU A 15 15.68 11.32 -4.21
N GLN A 16 15.58 11.99 -3.05
CA GLN A 16 16.39 11.68 -1.86
C GLN A 16 16.04 10.32 -1.24
N ASP A 17 14.86 9.78 -1.54
CA ASP A 17 14.41 8.50 -1.02
C ASP A 17 14.85 7.29 -1.88
N CYS A 18 15.48 7.53 -3.04
CA CYS A 18 15.81 6.49 -4.02
C CYS A 18 16.59 5.33 -3.41
N GLU A 19 17.68 5.61 -2.72
CA GLU A 19 18.52 4.58 -2.10
C GLU A 19 17.79 3.86 -0.96
N ARG A 20 17.08 4.59 -0.11
CA ARG A 20 16.27 4.01 1.00
C ARG A 20 15.23 3.05 0.48
N VAL A 21 14.46 3.44 -0.53
CA VAL A 21 13.42 2.59 -1.14
C VAL A 21 14.03 1.33 -1.75
N TRP A 22 15.18 1.45 -2.42
CA TRP A 22 15.91 0.32 -2.96
C TRP A 22 16.39 -0.66 -1.88
N GLN A 23 17.00 -0.15 -0.81
CA GLN A 23 17.47 -0.96 0.32
C GLN A 23 16.31 -1.72 0.95
N TRP A 24 15.20 -1.04 1.25
CA TRP A 24 14.03 -1.65 1.86
C TRP A 24 13.37 -2.70 0.95
N ARG A 25 13.23 -2.38 -0.35
CA ARG A 25 12.62 -3.30 -1.33
C ARG A 25 13.43 -4.59 -1.50
N ASN A 26 14.73 -4.54 -1.24
CA ASN A 26 15.63 -5.68 -1.30
C ASN A 26 15.77 -6.45 0.03
N MET A 27 15.17 -6.00 1.11
CA MET A 27 15.16 -6.76 2.37
C MET A 27 14.49 -8.13 2.18
N PRO A 28 15.03 -9.23 2.73
CA PRO A 28 14.48 -10.58 2.52
C PRO A 28 13.00 -10.69 2.87
N HIS A 29 12.57 -10.16 4.02
CA HIS A 29 11.17 -10.23 4.46
C HIS A 29 10.23 -9.39 3.58
N VAL A 30 10.71 -8.31 2.95
CA VAL A 30 9.94 -7.51 1.98
C VAL A 30 9.84 -8.27 0.65
N ARG A 31 10.97 -8.76 0.11
CA ARG A 31 10.97 -9.49 -1.17
C ARG A 31 10.06 -10.71 -1.15
N GLN A 32 10.05 -11.47 -0.06
CA GLN A 32 9.21 -12.66 0.10
C GLN A 32 7.71 -12.38 -0.03
N GLN A 33 7.28 -11.14 0.24
CA GLN A 33 5.89 -10.72 0.11
C GLN A 33 5.50 -10.31 -1.32
N MET A 34 6.49 -10.09 -2.20
CA MET A 34 6.27 -9.56 -3.53
C MET A 34 6.02 -10.66 -4.57
N THR A 35 5.32 -10.32 -5.64
CA THR A 35 5.15 -11.21 -6.80
C THR A 35 6.51 -11.55 -7.42
N ASN A 36 7.37 -10.55 -7.65
CA ASN A 36 8.77 -10.76 -8.02
C ASN A 36 9.64 -10.72 -6.76
N GLN A 37 10.19 -11.88 -6.38
CA GLN A 37 11.01 -12.07 -5.19
C GLN A 37 12.51 -11.90 -5.45
N GLN A 38 12.92 -11.65 -6.69
CA GLN A 38 14.31 -11.42 -7.01
C GLN A 38 14.83 -10.10 -6.45
N SER A 39 16.12 -10.04 -6.18
CA SER A 39 16.76 -8.79 -5.82
C SER A 39 16.79 -7.85 -7.02
N ILE A 40 16.53 -6.57 -6.77
CA ILE A 40 16.51 -5.53 -7.80
C ILE A 40 17.93 -4.92 -7.87
N PRO A 41 18.61 -5.01 -9.04
CA PRO A 41 19.87 -4.30 -9.25
C PRO A 41 19.69 -2.79 -9.07
N TRP A 42 20.77 -2.12 -8.60
CA TRP A 42 20.73 -0.69 -8.35
C TRP A 42 20.40 0.14 -9.60
N ASP A 43 21.03 -0.20 -10.74
CA ASP A 43 20.81 0.54 -11.98
C ASP A 43 19.36 0.41 -12.49
N ASP A 44 18.78 -0.79 -12.40
CA ASP A 44 17.36 -1.02 -12.76
C ASP A 44 16.44 -0.23 -11.85
N HIS A 45 16.74 -0.19 -10.54
CA HIS A 45 15.98 0.59 -9.59
C HIS A 45 16.03 2.09 -9.90
N GLN A 46 17.20 2.63 -10.21
CA GLN A 46 17.32 4.06 -10.54
C GLN A 46 16.52 4.44 -11.78
N ILE A 47 16.53 3.61 -12.82
CA ILE A 47 15.76 3.84 -14.05
C ILE A 47 14.28 3.85 -13.73
N TRP A 48 13.80 2.82 -13.04
CA TRP A 48 12.40 2.71 -12.61
C TRP A 48 12.00 3.89 -11.72
N PHE A 49 12.83 4.24 -10.73
CA PHE A 49 12.54 5.29 -9.76
C PHE A 49 12.37 6.66 -10.40
N LYS A 50 13.23 7.02 -11.35
CA LYS A 50 13.11 8.26 -12.13
C LYS A 50 11.82 8.31 -12.95
N SER A 51 11.48 7.20 -13.61
CA SER A 51 10.23 7.07 -14.35
C SER A 51 9.00 7.22 -13.43
N MET A 52 9.00 6.55 -12.27
CA MET A 52 7.94 6.59 -11.29
C MET A 52 7.69 7.99 -10.73
N LEU A 53 8.74 8.81 -10.53
CA LEU A 53 8.59 10.16 -9.97
C LEU A 53 7.77 11.11 -10.87
N VAL A 54 7.80 10.90 -12.17
CA VAL A 54 7.10 11.75 -13.17
C VAL A 54 5.80 11.11 -13.68
N ASP A 55 5.51 9.88 -13.28
CA ASP A 55 4.31 9.16 -13.69
C ASP A 55 3.09 9.64 -12.89
N ASN A 56 2.08 10.14 -13.58
CA ASN A 56 0.83 10.59 -12.98
C ASN A 56 -0.15 9.45 -12.64
N CYS A 57 0.10 8.25 -13.19
CA CYS A 57 -0.73 7.07 -12.94
C CYS A 57 -0.33 6.31 -11.66
N GLN A 58 0.69 6.79 -10.95
CA GLN A 58 1.08 6.21 -9.67
C GLN A 58 1.61 7.26 -8.69
N ARG A 59 1.47 6.95 -7.41
CA ARG A 59 2.04 7.76 -6.32
C ARG A 59 2.61 6.86 -5.25
N HIS A 60 3.84 7.14 -4.85
CA HIS A 60 4.54 6.43 -3.79
C HIS A 60 4.77 7.36 -2.61
N PHE A 61 4.62 6.81 -1.40
CA PHE A 61 4.79 7.55 -0.15
C PHE A 61 5.69 6.76 0.79
N VAL A 62 6.63 7.45 1.44
CA VAL A 62 7.31 6.93 2.62
C VAL A 62 6.34 7.07 3.80
N ILE A 63 6.19 5.99 4.55
CA ILE A 63 5.37 5.93 5.76
C ILE A 63 6.21 6.38 6.94
N TYR A 64 5.76 7.39 7.67
CA TYR A 64 6.38 7.84 8.91
C TYR A 64 5.47 7.56 10.10
N TYR A 65 6.03 6.99 11.15
CA TYR A 65 5.42 6.89 12.47
C TYR A 65 6.33 7.60 13.48
N LYS A 66 5.82 8.65 14.17
CA LYS A 66 6.60 9.46 15.10
C LYS A 66 7.98 9.86 14.51
N GLU A 67 7.99 10.49 13.35
CA GLU A 67 9.19 10.92 12.60
C GLU A 67 10.11 9.77 12.11
N GLN A 68 9.85 8.52 12.48
CA GLN A 68 10.60 7.37 12.00
C GLN A 68 10.01 6.85 10.68
N PRO A 69 10.80 6.74 9.60
CA PRO A 69 10.36 6.12 8.36
C PRO A 69 10.33 4.59 8.52
N ILE A 70 9.18 3.97 8.26
CA ILE A 70 8.93 2.55 8.57
C ILE A 70 8.55 1.69 7.35
N GLY A 71 8.37 2.27 6.18
CA GLY A 71 7.99 1.52 4.98
C GLY A 71 7.55 2.41 3.84
N VAL A 72 6.96 1.79 2.83
CA VAL A 72 6.40 2.46 1.64
C VAL A 72 4.99 1.97 1.38
N ILE A 73 4.12 2.90 1.02
CA ILE A 73 2.79 2.63 0.48
C ILE A 73 2.65 3.35 -0.85
N ASN A 74 1.97 2.73 -1.80
CA ASN A 74 1.73 3.33 -3.10
C ASN A 74 0.31 3.08 -3.59
N VAL A 75 -0.12 3.91 -4.52
CA VAL A 75 -1.32 3.73 -5.32
C VAL A 75 -0.96 3.78 -6.79
N LYS A 76 -1.60 2.93 -7.58
CA LYS A 76 -1.45 2.86 -9.05
C LYS A 76 -2.82 2.76 -9.70
N SER A 77 -2.92 3.26 -10.93
CA SER A 77 -4.11 3.18 -11.76
C SER A 77 -3.70 3.13 -13.24
N ASP A 78 -4.63 2.76 -14.10
CA ASP A 78 -4.51 2.85 -15.57
C ASP A 78 -4.74 4.28 -16.09
N GLN A 79 -5.15 5.19 -15.23
CA GLN A 79 -5.39 6.61 -15.50
C GLN A 79 -4.63 7.48 -14.49
N PRO A 80 -4.44 8.79 -14.78
CA PRO A 80 -3.92 9.72 -13.78
C PRO A 80 -4.72 9.61 -12.47
N ILE A 81 -4.00 9.51 -11.35
CA ILE A 81 -4.60 9.23 -10.03
C ILE A 81 -5.72 10.21 -9.67
N GLU A 82 -5.65 11.47 -10.11
CA GLU A 82 -6.69 12.47 -9.88
C GLU A 82 -8.03 12.17 -10.57
N ASN A 83 -8.00 11.33 -11.61
CA ASN A 83 -9.17 11.01 -12.44
C ASN A 83 -9.52 9.51 -12.37
N ALA A 84 -8.83 8.75 -11.52
CA ALA A 84 -8.96 7.31 -11.46
C ALA A 84 -10.30 6.89 -10.82
N ASN A 85 -11.08 6.08 -11.51
CA ASN A 85 -12.24 5.40 -10.92
C ASN A 85 -11.84 4.14 -10.16
N HIS A 86 -10.75 3.48 -10.59
CA HIS A 86 -10.23 2.25 -10.00
C HIS A 86 -8.74 2.41 -9.73
N ALA A 87 -8.27 1.84 -8.63
CA ALA A 87 -6.86 1.91 -8.27
C ALA A 87 -6.41 0.65 -7.51
N GLU A 88 -5.11 0.43 -7.48
CA GLU A 88 -4.46 -0.62 -6.72
C GLU A 88 -3.57 0.02 -5.65
N ILE A 89 -3.62 -0.51 -4.42
CA ILE A 89 -2.72 -0.12 -3.32
C ILE A 89 -1.71 -1.24 -3.09
N GLY A 90 -0.43 -0.85 -3.02
CA GLY A 90 0.66 -1.70 -2.56
C GLY A 90 1.28 -1.13 -1.29
N ILE A 91 1.62 -2.00 -0.33
CA ILE A 91 2.26 -1.60 0.92
C ILE A 91 3.33 -2.62 1.31
N TYR A 92 4.43 -2.14 1.85
CA TYR A 92 5.36 -2.95 2.64
C TYR A 92 5.92 -2.15 3.82
N ILE A 93 6.14 -2.84 4.93
CA ILE A 93 6.77 -2.31 6.13
C ILE A 93 8.20 -2.84 6.18
N SER A 94 9.18 -1.94 6.25
CA SER A 94 10.60 -2.28 6.33
C SER A 94 11.05 -2.61 7.75
N ASP A 95 10.45 -1.98 8.75
CA ASP A 95 10.74 -2.23 10.16
C ASP A 95 9.81 -3.31 10.72
N THR A 96 10.39 -4.48 10.99
CA THR A 96 9.66 -5.67 11.45
C THR A 96 8.93 -5.50 12.77
N HIS A 97 9.33 -4.52 13.61
CA HIS A 97 8.64 -4.23 14.88
C HIS A 97 7.18 -3.77 14.69
N PHE A 98 6.84 -3.27 13.50
CA PHE A 98 5.49 -2.81 13.19
C PHE A 98 4.61 -3.84 12.48
N LEU A 99 5.16 -4.97 12.04
CA LEU A 99 4.43 -5.96 11.23
C LEU A 99 3.28 -6.65 11.97
N SER A 100 3.38 -6.77 13.30
CA SER A 100 2.41 -7.54 14.11
C SER A 100 1.55 -6.67 15.02
N ASN A 101 1.49 -5.37 14.77
CA ASN A 101 0.68 -4.46 15.59
C ASN A 101 -0.32 -3.65 14.75
N LEU A 102 -1.29 -3.04 15.43
CA LEU A 102 -2.36 -2.28 14.78
C LEU A 102 -1.87 -1.09 13.95
N ILE A 103 -0.68 -0.55 14.26
CA ILE A 103 -0.11 0.56 13.49
C ILE A 103 0.16 0.19 12.03
N ALA A 104 0.34 -1.11 11.72
CA ALA A 104 0.50 -1.58 10.35
C ALA A 104 -0.71 -1.28 9.44
N PHE A 105 -1.90 -1.10 10.03
CA PHE A 105 -3.11 -0.74 9.28
C PHE A 105 -3.22 0.77 9.01
N ALA A 106 -2.59 1.60 9.83
CA ALA A 106 -2.72 3.05 9.76
C ALA A 106 -2.38 3.63 8.38
N PRO A 107 -1.30 3.22 7.69
CA PRO A 107 -0.99 3.73 6.35
C PRO A 107 -2.06 3.41 5.32
N SER A 108 -2.60 2.18 5.33
CA SER A 108 -3.66 1.78 4.41
C SER A 108 -4.95 2.54 4.70
N LEU A 109 -5.34 2.69 5.97
CA LEU A 109 -6.51 3.49 6.35
C LEU A 109 -6.37 4.94 5.88
N ALA A 110 -5.21 5.57 6.11
CA ALA A 110 -4.96 6.95 5.70
C ALA A 110 -5.03 7.14 4.18
N LEU A 111 -4.44 6.22 3.41
CA LEU A 111 -4.46 6.29 1.96
C LEU A 111 -5.83 5.97 1.37
N ILE A 112 -6.53 4.95 1.89
CA ILE A 112 -7.88 4.58 1.43
C ILE A 112 -8.87 5.72 1.70
N ASP A 113 -8.83 6.32 2.90
CA ASP A 113 -9.67 7.49 3.20
C ASP A 113 -9.44 8.63 2.20
N TYR A 114 -8.19 8.92 1.87
CA TYR A 114 -7.85 9.93 0.87
C TYR A 114 -8.40 9.58 -0.53
N LEU A 115 -8.23 8.33 -0.95
CA LEU A 115 -8.69 7.90 -2.29
C LEU A 115 -10.21 7.94 -2.41
N PHE A 116 -10.94 7.46 -1.40
CA PHE A 116 -12.40 7.44 -1.45
C PHE A 116 -13.03 8.82 -1.22
N ASN A 117 -12.54 9.59 -0.23
CA ASN A 117 -13.20 10.81 0.20
C ASN A 117 -12.75 12.06 -0.58
N GLU A 118 -11.45 12.13 -0.97
CA GLU A 118 -10.90 13.30 -1.64
C GLU A 118 -10.81 13.14 -3.16
N LEU A 119 -10.48 11.92 -3.64
CA LEU A 119 -10.33 11.65 -5.08
C LEU A 119 -11.55 10.95 -5.69
N ASN A 120 -12.52 10.53 -4.88
CA ASN A 120 -13.74 9.84 -5.32
C ASN A 120 -13.47 8.57 -6.14
N VAL A 121 -12.37 7.86 -5.88
CA VAL A 121 -12.12 6.52 -6.43
C VAL A 121 -13.31 5.62 -6.07
N LYS A 122 -13.77 4.79 -7.00
CA LYS A 122 -14.99 3.98 -6.81
C LYS A 122 -14.66 2.61 -6.21
N GLU A 123 -13.54 2.05 -6.62
CA GLU A 123 -13.15 0.70 -6.21
C GLU A 123 -11.62 0.57 -6.17
N LEU A 124 -11.13 -0.13 -5.16
CA LEU A 124 -9.75 -0.59 -5.10
C LEU A 124 -9.70 -2.07 -5.42
N TYR A 125 -8.71 -2.49 -6.17
CA TYR A 125 -8.50 -3.90 -6.53
C TYR A 125 -7.02 -4.27 -6.39
N SER A 126 -6.75 -5.54 -6.24
CA SER A 126 -5.39 -6.09 -6.28
C SER A 126 -5.44 -7.61 -6.46
N GLU A 127 -4.27 -8.20 -6.56
CA GLU A 127 -4.06 -9.64 -6.61
C GLU A 127 -3.10 -10.04 -5.49
N VAL A 128 -3.42 -11.12 -4.81
CA VAL A 128 -2.62 -11.63 -3.69
C VAL A 128 -2.29 -13.09 -3.95
N ARG A 129 -1.04 -13.49 -3.68
CA ARG A 129 -0.66 -14.90 -3.73
C ARG A 129 -1.52 -15.70 -2.75
N ARG A 130 -2.13 -16.78 -3.21
CA ARG A 130 -3.03 -17.64 -2.38
C ARG A 130 -2.35 -18.15 -1.13
N GLU A 131 -1.06 -18.43 -1.19
CA GLU A 131 -0.27 -18.87 -0.04
C GLU A 131 0.07 -17.75 0.96
N ASN A 132 -0.08 -16.46 0.57
CA ASN A 132 0.17 -15.33 1.45
C ASN A 132 -1.06 -15.04 2.33
N THR A 133 -1.33 -15.97 3.25
CA THR A 133 -2.49 -15.91 4.15
C THR A 133 -2.45 -14.67 5.06
N ALA A 134 -1.26 -14.16 5.39
CA ALA A 134 -1.11 -12.94 6.18
C ALA A 134 -1.64 -11.71 5.43
N ALA A 135 -1.28 -11.56 4.14
CA ALA A 135 -1.79 -10.47 3.31
C ALA A 135 -3.30 -10.61 3.07
N ILE A 136 -3.80 -11.83 2.85
CA ILE A 136 -5.24 -12.08 2.69
C ILE A 136 -6.00 -11.62 3.95
N ARG A 137 -5.57 -12.04 5.14
CA ARG A 137 -6.20 -11.63 6.41
C ARG A 137 -6.12 -10.12 6.63
N TYR A 138 -4.98 -9.51 6.33
CA TYR A 138 -4.79 -8.06 6.42
C TYR A 138 -5.82 -7.31 5.55
N ASN A 139 -5.96 -7.70 4.29
CA ASN A 139 -6.91 -7.07 3.37
C ASN A 139 -8.36 -7.31 3.79
N GLN A 140 -8.71 -8.52 4.26
CA GLN A 140 -10.06 -8.79 4.77
C GLN A 140 -10.44 -7.90 5.96
N GLN A 141 -9.48 -7.57 6.85
CA GLN A 141 -9.73 -6.66 7.97
C GLN A 141 -9.98 -5.21 7.50
N LEU A 142 -9.50 -4.83 6.34
CA LEU A 142 -9.81 -3.55 5.69
C LEU A 142 -11.14 -3.58 4.92
N GLY A 143 -11.77 -4.76 4.78
CA GLY A 143 -13.04 -4.92 4.08
C GLY A 143 -12.94 -5.47 2.67
N TYR A 144 -11.74 -5.80 2.18
CA TYR A 144 -11.59 -6.39 0.85
C TYR A 144 -12.35 -7.72 0.74
N GLN A 145 -13.10 -7.85 -0.34
CA GLN A 145 -13.78 -9.08 -0.75
C GLN A 145 -12.83 -9.93 -1.59
N LEU A 146 -12.87 -11.26 -1.38
CA LEU A 146 -12.04 -12.20 -2.12
C LEU A 146 -12.85 -12.86 -3.24
N ALA A 147 -12.20 -13.07 -4.38
CA ALA A 147 -12.72 -13.84 -5.50
C ALA A 147 -11.62 -14.73 -6.09
N GLU A 148 -12.03 -15.80 -6.77
CA GLU A 148 -11.09 -16.62 -7.55
C GLU A 148 -10.47 -15.80 -8.68
N HIS A 149 -9.15 -15.92 -8.85
CA HIS A 149 -8.48 -15.28 -9.97
C HIS A 149 -8.86 -15.96 -11.28
N PRO A 150 -9.30 -15.22 -12.31
CA PRO A 150 -9.93 -15.82 -13.51
C PRO A 150 -9.01 -16.74 -14.31
N THR A 151 -7.69 -16.55 -14.25
CA THR A 151 -6.73 -17.28 -15.10
C THR A 151 -5.55 -17.88 -14.34
N ASN A 152 -5.34 -17.55 -13.07
CA ASN A 152 -4.19 -18.00 -12.29
C ASN A 152 -4.59 -18.51 -10.90
N GLN A 153 -4.61 -19.82 -10.72
CA GLN A 153 -4.98 -20.47 -9.45
C GLN A 153 -4.02 -20.18 -8.28
N ALA A 154 -2.79 -19.73 -8.55
CA ALA A 154 -1.84 -19.33 -7.51
C ALA A 154 -2.17 -17.96 -6.88
N LEU A 155 -3.09 -17.20 -7.49
CA LEU A 155 -3.54 -15.89 -7.03
C LEU A 155 -5.00 -15.94 -6.56
N VAL A 156 -5.38 -14.96 -5.76
CA VAL A 156 -6.76 -14.56 -5.47
C VAL A 156 -6.92 -13.10 -5.86
N SER A 157 -8.04 -12.78 -6.47
CA SER A 157 -8.42 -11.38 -6.73
C SER A 157 -9.08 -10.81 -5.49
N ILE A 158 -8.79 -9.56 -5.18
CA ILE A 158 -9.42 -8.83 -4.08
C ILE A 158 -9.94 -7.49 -4.57
N SER A 159 -11.10 -7.07 -4.08
CA SER A 159 -11.64 -5.75 -4.37
C SER A 159 -12.26 -5.12 -3.13
N LEU A 160 -12.31 -3.79 -3.11
CA LEU A 160 -12.80 -3.01 -2.00
C LEU A 160 -13.63 -1.83 -2.51
N THR A 161 -14.92 -1.83 -2.18
CA THR A 161 -15.78 -0.66 -2.38
C THR A 161 -15.75 0.25 -1.16
N HIS A 162 -16.19 1.50 -1.33
CA HIS A 162 -16.35 2.43 -0.20
C HIS A 162 -17.25 1.86 0.90
N ASP A 163 -18.35 1.19 0.54
CA ASP A 163 -19.30 0.63 1.50
C ASP A 163 -18.70 -0.52 2.30
N ASP A 164 -17.99 -1.46 1.65
CA ASP A 164 -17.31 -2.55 2.33
C ASP A 164 -16.27 -2.03 3.32
N TYR A 165 -15.48 -1.03 2.90
CA TYR A 165 -14.50 -0.37 3.75
C TYR A 165 -15.13 0.34 4.95
N PHE A 166 -16.18 1.10 4.71
CA PHE A 166 -16.90 1.84 5.75
C PHE A 166 -17.48 0.91 6.82
N HIS A 167 -17.98 -0.26 6.44
CA HIS A 167 -18.53 -1.24 7.37
C HIS A 167 -17.44 -2.03 8.12
N ALA A 168 -16.30 -2.30 7.50
CA ALA A 168 -15.25 -3.13 8.10
C ALA A 168 -14.36 -2.38 9.10
N THR A 169 -14.11 -1.08 8.90
CA THR A 169 -12.99 -0.36 9.56
C THR A 169 -13.30 0.46 10.82
N PRO A 170 -14.54 0.66 11.30
CA PRO A 170 -14.83 1.56 12.44
C PRO A 170 -14.04 1.22 13.71
N LYS A 171 -13.88 -0.08 14.02
CA LYS A 171 -13.12 -0.52 15.19
C LYS A 171 -11.62 -0.20 15.05
N LEU A 172 -11.02 -0.50 13.90
CA LEU A 172 -9.61 -0.20 13.64
C LEU A 172 -9.33 1.30 13.76
N LYS A 173 -10.17 2.12 13.14
CA LYS A 173 -10.08 3.59 13.20
C LYS A 173 -10.21 4.11 14.62
N SER A 174 -11.16 3.58 15.39
CA SER A 174 -11.37 3.98 16.79
C SER A 174 -10.14 3.69 17.66
N PHE A 175 -9.46 2.57 17.48
CA PHE A 175 -8.24 2.24 18.22
C PHE A 175 -7.08 3.16 17.85
N LEU A 176 -6.89 3.43 16.57
CA LEU A 176 -5.78 4.25 16.08
C LEU A 176 -5.94 5.76 16.33
N ASN A 177 -7.17 6.24 16.54
CA ASN A 177 -7.44 7.64 16.88
C ASN A 177 -7.30 7.96 18.38
N ARG A 178 -7.04 6.96 19.23
CA ARG A 178 -6.86 7.13 20.68
C ARG A 178 -5.40 7.26 21.12
N GLY A 179 -4.45 7.15 20.17
CA GLY A 179 -3.01 7.18 20.45
C GLY A 179 -2.35 8.53 20.21
#